data_187eb4658732cd1b0146195d2f024fdf
#
_entry.id   187eb4658732cd1b0146195d2f024fdf
#
_cell.length_a   1.000
_cell.length_b   1.000
_cell.length_c   1.000
_cell.angle_alpha   90.00
_cell.angle_beta   90.00
_cell.angle_gamma   90.00
#
_symmetry.space_group_name_H-M   'P 1'
#
loop_
_entity.id
_entity.type
_entity.pdbx_description
1 polymer ?
#
loop_
_entity_poly.entity_id
_entity_poly.type
_entity_poly.pdbx_seq_one_letter_code
_entity_poly.pdbx_strand_id
1 'polypeptide(L)'
;MQRAAIVYALASAALFGASTPLAKLLVADAAPLVVAGLLYLGSGVGLLAWLLLRTPSARSKLSGADLPWLAAAIVLGGIAGPALLMHGLARTEGATASLLLNLEAVFTACLAWLVFRENVDRRVLAGMAAIVAGGVVLGWAELPRAGGLTGPALIAAACLAWALDNNLTRRVAGGDAVTIACAKGLVAGGANLALGLYQGAALPGASAVAFAGAVGLFGYGISLVLFVVALRHLGTARTGAYFSVAPFFGAVLALLLLNESPSAAFWIAGALMAAGVWLHVTERHEHQHFHERMAHTHEHVHDEHHRHEHAPGWDGHEPHSHEHQHAAMRHSHPHYPDLHHRHAHH
;
A
#
# COMPACT_ATOMS: atom_id res chain seq x y z
N MET A 1 21.44 9.50 -0.30
CA MET A 1 20.31 8.80 -0.93
C MET A 1 19.37 8.14 0.09
N GLN A 2 19.82 7.34 1.04
CA GLN A 2 18.95 6.67 2.04
C GLN A 2 18.05 7.63 2.85
N ARG A 3 18.55 8.79 3.32
CA ARG A 3 17.71 9.77 4.06
C ARG A 3 16.55 10.31 3.23
N ALA A 4 16.76 10.59 1.94
CA ALA A 4 15.70 11.04 1.06
C ALA A 4 14.62 9.97 0.86
N ALA A 5 15.02 8.71 0.73
CA ALA A 5 14.08 7.60 0.57
C ALA A 5 13.22 7.36 1.82
N ILE A 6 13.77 7.55 3.03
CA ILE A 6 12.99 7.53 4.27
C ILE A 6 11.95 8.67 4.28
N VAL A 7 12.36 9.88 3.87
CA VAL A 7 11.45 11.02 3.77
C VAL A 7 10.33 10.72 2.77
N TYR A 8 10.62 10.10 1.63
CA TYR A 8 9.61 9.69 0.65
C TYR A 8 8.63 8.68 1.22
N ALA A 9 9.11 7.66 1.96
CA ALA A 9 8.25 6.68 2.60
C ALA A 9 7.32 7.31 3.66
N LEU A 10 7.86 8.19 4.51
CA LEU A 10 7.07 8.87 5.54
C LEU A 10 6.10 9.89 4.93
N ALA A 11 6.51 10.64 3.89
CA ALA A 11 5.62 11.55 3.17
C ALA A 11 4.47 10.78 2.49
N SER A 12 4.77 9.64 1.87
CA SER A 12 3.77 8.73 1.33
C SER A 12 2.77 8.30 2.41
N ALA A 13 3.25 7.84 3.56
CA ALA A 13 2.42 7.44 4.70
C ALA A 13 1.54 8.59 5.21
N ALA A 14 2.09 9.80 5.33
CA ALA A 14 1.35 10.97 5.77
C ALA A 14 0.24 11.37 4.78
N LEU A 15 0.55 11.39 3.48
CA LEU A 15 -0.43 11.71 2.43
C LEU A 15 -1.55 10.67 2.36
N PHE A 16 -1.21 9.38 2.40
CA PHE A 16 -2.21 8.31 2.40
C PHE A 16 -3.04 8.34 3.67
N GLY A 17 -2.41 8.44 4.84
CA GLY A 17 -3.11 8.51 6.12
C GLY A 17 -4.07 9.69 6.19
N ALA A 18 -3.63 10.87 5.73
CA ALA A 18 -4.48 12.06 5.68
C ALA A 18 -5.70 11.90 4.77
N SER A 19 -5.64 11.05 3.76
CA SER A 19 -6.77 10.85 2.84
C SER A 19 -8.01 10.27 3.52
N THR A 20 -7.86 9.46 4.58
CA THR A 20 -8.98 8.83 5.29
C THR A 20 -9.89 9.85 5.98
N PRO A 21 -9.43 10.74 6.88
CA PRO A 21 -10.30 11.77 7.47
C PRO A 21 -10.83 12.78 6.44
N LEU A 22 -10.07 13.09 5.39
CA LEU A 22 -10.54 13.97 4.32
C LEU A 22 -11.64 13.29 3.49
N ALA A 23 -11.53 12.00 3.22
CA ALA A 23 -12.61 11.20 2.61
C ALA A 23 -13.84 11.12 3.53
N LYS A 24 -13.65 11.07 4.85
CA LYS A 24 -14.75 11.10 5.84
C LYS A 24 -15.58 12.37 5.70
N LEU A 25 -14.97 13.53 5.48
CA LEU A 25 -15.70 14.78 5.21
C LEU A 25 -16.56 14.68 3.93
N LEU A 26 -16.04 14.02 2.90
CA LEU A 26 -16.74 13.87 1.62
C LEU A 26 -17.95 12.91 1.72
N VAL A 27 -17.80 11.78 2.44
CA VAL A 27 -18.90 10.80 2.57
C VAL A 27 -20.02 11.28 3.53
N ALA A 28 -19.84 12.40 4.21
CA ALA A 28 -20.91 13.03 4.97
C ALA A 28 -22.02 13.59 4.05
N ASP A 29 -21.62 14.13 2.88
CA ASP A 29 -22.50 14.86 1.97
C ASP A 29 -22.67 14.19 0.60
N ALA A 30 -21.92 13.13 0.30
CA ALA A 30 -21.93 12.45 -0.98
C ALA A 30 -21.98 10.91 -0.83
N ALA A 31 -22.60 10.24 -1.80
CA ALA A 31 -22.72 8.79 -1.80
C ALA A 31 -21.33 8.11 -1.81
N PRO A 32 -21.13 7.06 -0.99
CA PRO A 32 -19.85 6.39 -0.83
C PRO A 32 -19.17 5.97 -2.14
N LEU A 33 -19.92 5.40 -3.09
CA LEU A 33 -19.39 4.99 -4.41
C LEU A 33 -18.96 6.18 -5.25
N VAL A 34 -19.69 7.30 -5.18
CA VAL A 34 -19.32 8.53 -5.89
C VAL A 34 -17.99 9.07 -5.33
N VAL A 35 -17.85 9.10 -3.99
CA VAL A 35 -16.61 9.54 -3.34
C VAL A 35 -15.44 8.61 -3.73
N ALA A 36 -15.61 7.29 -3.65
CA ALA A 36 -14.61 6.31 -4.09
C ALA A 36 -14.20 6.57 -5.55
N GLY A 37 -15.18 6.78 -6.43
CA GLY A 37 -14.96 7.07 -7.84
C GLY A 37 -14.17 8.36 -8.06
N LEU A 38 -14.55 9.45 -7.42
CA LEU A 38 -13.89 10.74 -7.56
C LEU A 38 -12.45 10.75 -7.02
N LEU A 39 -12.18 10.09 -5.88
CA LEU A 39 -10.84 9.95 -5.32
C LEU A 39 -9.91 9.21 -6.30
N TYR A 40 -10.36 8.08 -6.84
CA TYR A 40 -9.56 7.29 -7.77
C TYR A 40 -9.41 7.98 -9.14
N LEU A 41 -10.45 8.65 -9.65
CA LEU A 41 -10.34 9.48 -10.86
C LEU A 41 -9.35 10.64 -10.66
N GLY A 42 -9.37 11.30 -9.51
CA GLY A 42 -8.40 12.34 -9.19
C GLY A 42 -6.96 11.84 -9.26
N SER A 43 -6.69 10.66 -8.68
CA SER A 43 -5.41 9.97 -8.83
C SER A 43 -5.09 9.67 -10.30
N GLY A 44 -6.02 9.03 -11.02
CA GLY A 44 -5.82 8.58 -12.39
C GLY A 44 -5.59 9.73 -13.36
N VAL A 45 -6.42 10.78 -13.30
CA VAL A 45 -6.30 11.97 -14.16
C VAL A 45 -5.03 12.75 -13.86
N GLY A 46 -4.70 12.95 -12.58
CA GLY A 46 -3.48 13.66 -12.19
C GLY A 46 -2.21 12.91 -12.63
N LEU A 47 -2.18 11.58 -12.46
CA LEU A 47 -1.05 10.77 -12.93
C LEU A 47 -0.99 10.67 -14.44
N LEU A 48 -2.15 10.69 -15.15
CA LEU A 48 -2.18 10.76 -16.61
C LEU A 48 -1.57 12.07 -17.10
N ALA A 49 -1.94 13.20 -16.51
CA ALA A 49 -1.34 14.50 -16.83
C ALA A 49 0.18 14.46 -16.61
N TRP A 50 0.64 13.88 -15.50
CA TRP A 50 2.07 13.67 -15.27
C TRP A 50 2.73 12.81 -16.36
N LEU A 51 2.11 11.69 -16.77
CA LEU A 51 2.63 10.81 -17.81
C LEU A 51 2.72 11.49 -19.18
N LEU A 52 1.77 12.39 -19.48
CA LEU A 52 1.77 13.15 -20.75
C LEU A 52 2.84 14.25 -20.76
N LEU A 53 3.15 14.83 -19.62
CA LEU A 53 4.16 15.89 -19.48
C LEU A 53 5.59 15.33 -19.33
N ARG A 54 5.73 14.07 -18.95
CA ARG A 54 7.02 13.42 -18.76
C ARG A 54 7.64 13.02 -20.11
N THR A 55 8.91 13.34 -20.34
CA THR A 55 9.70 12.80 -21.44
C THR A 55 9.68 11.26 -21.39
N PRO A 56 9.48 10.56 -22.50
CA PRO A 56 9.46 9.11 -22.55
C PRO A 56 10.83 8.54 -22.13
N SER A 57 11.01 8.18 -20.88
CA SER A 57 12.09 7.32 -20.45
C SER A 57 11.67 5.87 -20.73
N ALA A 58 12.60 4.95 -20.93
CA ALA A 58 12.34 3.56 -21.27
C ALA A 58 11.27 2.97 -20.32
N ARG A 59 10.02 2.96 -20.76
CA ARG A 59 8.89 2.40 -20.02
C ARG A 59 8.97 0.89 -20.20
N SER A 60 9.11 0.15 -19.10
CA SER A 60 8.90 -1.29 -19.19
C SER A 60 7.44 -1.53 -19.58
N LYS A 61 7.23 -2.13 -20.74
CA LYS A 61 5.89 -2.42 -21.25
C LYS A 61 5.27 -3.53 -20.41
N LEU A 62 4.05 -3.30 -19.91
CA LEU A 62 3.23 -4.38 -19.37
C LEU A 62 3.05 -5.45 -20.46
N SER A 63 3.32 -6.69 -20.11
CA SER A 63 3.12 -7.81 -21.03
C SER A 63 1.64 -8.22 -21.08
N GLY A 64 1.19 -8.85 -22.13
CA GLY A 64 -0.18 -9.39 -22.20
C GLY A 64 -0.47 -10.39 -21.06
N ALA A 65 0.55 -11.08 -20.55
CA ALA A 65 0.45 -12.02 -19.42
C ALA A 65 0.19 -11.31 -18.09
N ASP A 66 0.49 -10.02 -17.97
CA ASP A 66 0.28 -9.23 -16.76
C ASP A 66 -1.16 -8.71 -16.63
N LEU A 67 -1.89 -8.63 -17.77
CA LEU A 67 -3.23 -8.03 -17.82
C LEU A 67 -4.25 -8.71 -16.90
N PRO A 68 -4.35 -10.04 -16.79
CA PRO A 68 -5.30 -10.67 -15.86
C PRO A 68 -5.00 -10.34 -14.40
N TRP A 69 -3.73 -10.28 -14.03
CA TRP A 69 -3.30 -9.94 -12.67
C TRP A 69 -3.60 -8.47 -12.34
N LEU A 70 -3.33 -7.57 -13.28
CA LEU A 70 -3.68 -6.16 -13.16
C LEU A 70 -5.19 -5.96 -13.09
N ALA A 71 -5.97 -6.65 -13.90
CA ALA A 71 -7.44 -6.58 -13.86
C ALA A 71 -7.99 -7.05 -12.50
N ALA A 72 -7.49 -8.17 -11.96
CA ALA A 72 -7.87 -8.66 -10.65
C ALA A 72 -7.47 -7.66 -9.54
N ALA A 73 -6.28 -7.07 -9.63
CA ALA A 73 -5.81 -6.02 -8.71
C ALA A 73 -6.71 -4.76 -8.78
N ILE A 74 -7.15 -4.35 -9.97
CA ILE A 74 -8.09 -3.23 -10.15
C ILE A 74 -9.44 -3.56 -9.51
N VAL A 75 -9.99 -4.75 -9.74
CA VAL A 75 -11.29 -5.15 -9.19
C VAL A 75 -11.24 -5.18 -7.67
N LEU A 76 -10.25 -5.83 -7.08
CA LEU A 76 -10.15 -5.97 -5.63
C LEU A 76 -9.71 -4.66 -4.96
N GLY A 77 -8.55 -4.14 -5.34
CA GLY A 77 -7.96 -2.98 -4.65
C GLY A 77 -8.47 -1.63 -5.15
N GLY A 78 -8.92 -1.54 -6.41
CA GLY A 78 -9.39 -0.29 -6.98
C GLY A 78 -10.91 -0.11 -6.89
N ILE A 79 -11.70 -1.17 -7.09
CA ILE A 79 -13.16 -1.06 -7.08
C ILE A 79 -13.71 -1.49 -5.71
N ALA A 80 -13.49 -2.73 -5.29
CA ALA A 80 -14.08 -3.26 -4.07
C ALA A 80 -13.51 -2.60 -2.80
N GLY A 81 -12.20 -2.48 -2.68
CA GLY A 81 -11.55 -1.89 -1.50
C GLY A 81 -12.06 -0.48 -1.17
N PRO A 82 -11.97 0.49 -2.10
CA PRO A 82 -12.45 1.85 -1.87
C PRO A 82 -13.96 1.93 -1.65
N ALA A 83 -14.75 1.13 -2.38
CA ALA A 83 -16.19 1.06 -2.16
C ALA A 83 -16.52 0.62 -0.73
N LEU A 84 -15.89 -0.45 -0.26
CA LEU A 84 -16.05 -0.96 1.11
C LEU A 84 -15.56 0.06 2.14
N LEU A 85 -14.41 0.70 1.91
CA LEU A 85 -13.90 1.73 2.82
C LEU A 85 -14.87 2.91 2.91
N MET A 86 -15.35 3.46 1.81
CA MET A 86 -16.24 4.62 1.85
C MET A 86 -17.56 4.29 2.54
N HIS A 87 -18.12 3.09 2.34
CA HIS A 87 -19.30 2.63 3.07
C HIS A 87 -19.02 2.42 4.57
N GLY A 88 -17.81 1.96 4.92
CA GLY A 88 -17.35 1.84 6.29
C GLY A 88 -17.17 3.20 6.96
N LEU A 89 -16.52 4.15 6.28
CA LEU A 89 -16.32 5.53 6.74
C LEU A 89 -17.62 6.27 6.97
N ALA A 90 -18.65 6.03 6.14
CA ALA A 90 -19.97 6.62 6.35
C ALA A 90 -20.60 6.21 7.70
N ARG A 91 -20.16 5.10 8.31
CA ARG A 91 -20.73 4.47 9.51
C ARG A 91 -19.81 4.42 10.72
N THR A 92 -18.55 4.86 10.59
CA THR A 92 -17.51 4.78 11.63
C THR A 92 -16.86 6.16 11.79
N GLU A 93 -16.43 6.50 13.00
CA GLU A 93 -15.64 7.71 13.24
C GLU A 93 -14.33 7.66 12.45
N GLY A 94 -13.87 8.80 11.96
CA GLY A 94 -12.69 8.88 11.10
C GLY A 94 -11.40 8.40 11.79
N ALA A 95 -11.24 8.71 13.08
CA ALA A 95 -10.11 8.26 13.87
C ALA A 95 -10.11 6.74 14.06
N THR A 96 -11.26 6.15 14.43
CA THR A 96 -11.46 4.71 14.55
C THR A 96 -11.22 4.01 13.20
N ALA A 97 -11.80 4.53 12.12
CA ALA A 97 -11.61 4.01 10.77
C ALA A 97 -10.14 4.02 10.36
N SER A 98 -9.43 5.12 10.64
CA SER A 98 -7.99 5.23 10.33
C SER A 98 -7.17 4.16 11.06
N LEU A 99 -7.40 3.94 12.36
CA LEU A 99 -6.67 2.89 13.11
C LEU A 99 -6.99 1.48 12.58
N LEU A 100 -8.24 1.20 12.20
CA LEU A 100 -8.65 -0.10 11.66
C LEU A 100 -7.91 -0.46 10.36
N LEU A 101 -7.40 0.52 9.60
CA LEU A 101 -6.59 0.26 8.41
C LEU A 101 -5.28 -0.49 8.71
N ASN A 102 -4.81 -0.54 9.98
CA ASN A 102 -3.70 -1.41 10.35
C ASN A 102 -3.98 -2.92 10.11
N LEU A 103 -5.25 -3.32 10.00
CA LEU A 103 -5.63 -4.70 9.66
C LEU A 103 -5.15 -5.12 8.27
N GLU A 104 -4.89 -4.18 7.35
CA GLU A 104 -4.32 -4.48 6.04
C GLU A 104 -2.96 -5.17 6.16
N ALA A 105 -2.10 -4.69 7.06
CA ALA A 105 -0.79 -5.31 7.31
C ALA A 105 -0.93 -6.75 7.83
N VAL A 106 -1.91 -6.99 8.71
CA VAL A 106 -2.21 -8.33 9.24
C VAL A 106 -2.67 -9.27 8.12
N PHE A 107 -3.65 -8.85 7.32
CA PHE A 107 -4.14 -9.67 6.21
C PHE A 107 -3.06 -9.92 5.16
N THR A 108 -2.22 -8.92 4.85
CA THR A 108 -1.10 -9.08 3.93
C THR A 108 -0.10 -10.11 4.45
N ALA A 109 0.26 -10.06 5.74
CA ALA A 109 1.15 -11.03 6.37
C ALA A 109 0.53 -12.42 6.46
N CYS A 110 -0.77 -12.53 6.79
CA CYS A 110 -1.48 -13.81 6.77
C CYS A 110 -1.49 -14.45 5.38
N LEU A 111 -1.74 -13.67 4.33
CA LEU A 111 -1.72 -14.17 2.96
C LEU A 111 -0.31 -14.63 2.54
N ALA A 112 0.72 -13.86 2.90
CA ALA A 112 2.10 -14.24 2.67
C ALA A 112 2.44 -15.58 3.34
N TRP A 113 2.04 -15.74 4.59
CA TRP A 113 2.25 -16.98 5.35
C TRP A 113 1.46 -18.18 4.79
N LEU A 114 0.14 -18.03 4.60
CA LEU A 114 -0.74 -19.14 4.25
C LEU A 114 -0.65 -19.54 2.77
N VAL A 115 -0.53 -18.54 1.86
CA VAL A 115 -0.54 -18.76 0.40
C VAL A 115 0.87 -18.95 -0.14
N PHE A 116 1.82 -18.13 0.31
CA PHE A 116 3.20 -18.17 -0.18
C PHE A 116 4.12 -19.00 0.71
N ARG A 117 3.61 -19.54 1.83
CA ARG A 117 4.36 -20.35 2.81
C ARG A 117 5.62 -19.64 3.30
N GLU A 118 5.58 -18.31 3.39
CA GLU A 118 6.66 -17.53 3.98
C GLU A 118 6.73 -17.83 5.48
N ASN A 119 7.95 -17.98 6.01
CA ASN A 119 8.13 -18.19 7.45
C ASN A 119 7.76 -16.92 8.22
N VAL A 120 6.95 -17.07 9.25
CA VAL A 120 6.52 -15.97 10.12
C VAL A 120 7.17 -16.15 11.49
N ASP A 121 7.99 -15.20 11.90
CA ASP A 121 8.61 -15.18 13.21
C ASP A 121 7.56 -14.93 14.33
N ARG A 122 7.88 -15.39 15.54
CA ARG A 122 7.04 -15.19 16.74
C ARG A 122 6.76 -13.71 17.01
N ARG A 123 7.70 -12.82 16.69
CA ARG A 123 7.52 -11.36 16.82
C ARG A 123 6.44 -10.84 15.88
N VAL A 124 6.45 -11.28 14.61
CA VAL A 124 5.42 -10.93 13.64
C VAL A 124 4.06 -11.45 14.09
N LEU A 125 3.99 -12.70 14.57
CA LEU A 125 2.75 -13.27 15.13
C LEU A 125 2.24 -12.46 16.32
N ALA A 126 3.11 -12.07 17.25
CA ALA A 126 2.74 -11.24 18.38
C ALA A 126 2.26 -9.84 17.94
N GLY A 127 2.93 -9.25 16.93
CA GLY A 127 2.52 -7.98 16.33
C GLY A 127 1.15 -8.06 15.67
N MET A 128 0.90 -9.12 14.88
CA MET A 128 -0.40 -9.39 14.27
C MET A 128 -1.48 -9.54 15.34
N ALA A 129 -1.21 -10.33 16.39
CA ALA A 129 -2.14 -10.53 17.49
C ALA A 129 -2.47 -9.22 18.21
N ALA A 130 -1.48 -8.34 18.44
CA ALA A 130 -1.67 -7.03 19.04
C ALA A 130 -2.54 -6.10 18.16
N ILE A 131 -2.31 -6.08 16.83
CA ILE A 131 -3.12 -5.30 15.88
C ILE A 131 -4.56 -5.81 15.85
N VAL A 132 -4.75 -7.15 15.79
CA VAL A 132 -6.09 -7.76 15.83
C VAL A 132 -6.80 -7.44 17.14
N ALA A 133 -6.12 -7.57 18.27
CA ALA A 133 -6.68 -7.22 19.58
C ALA A 133 -7.14 -5.75 19.62
N GLY A 134 -6.33 -4.82 19.08
CA GLY A 134 -6.73 -3.41 18.94
C GLY A 134 -7.98 -3.26 18.06
N GLY A 135 -8.07 -3.97 16.94
CA GLY A 135 -9.25 -3.98 16.07
C GLY A 135 -10.51 -4.51 16.78
N VAL A 136 -10.36 -5.57 17.58
CA VAL A 136 -11.46 -6.12 18.39
C VAL A 136 -11.91 -5.11 19.46
N VAL A 137 -10.98 -4.44 20.15
CA VAL A 137 -11.31 -3.39 21.12
C VAL A 137 -12.08 -2.24 20.49
N LEU A 138 -11.66 -1.77 19.29
CA LEU A 138 -12.39 -0.75 18.55
C LEU A 138 -13.78 -1.23 18.12
N GLY A 139 -13.86 -2.43 17.54
CA GLY A 139 -15.16 -3.00 17.12
C GLY A 139 -16.12 -3.19 18.29
N TRP A 140 -15.62 -3.63 19.46
CA TRP A 140 -16.43 -3.78 20.66
C TRP A 140 -17.00 -2.44 21.15
N ALA A 141 -16.20 -1.37 21.06
CA ALA A 141 -16.62 -0.03 21.44
C ALA A 141 -17.71 0.53 20.50
N GLU A 142 -17.82 0.05 19.28
CA GLU A 142 -18.85 0.45 18.32
C GLU A 142 -20.21 -0.29 18.51
N LEU A 143 -20.23 -1.44 19.23
CA LEU A 143 -21.45 -2.24 19.43
C LEU A 143 -22.67 -1.46 19.95
N PRO A 144 -22.52 -0.51 20.90
CA PRO A 144 -23.65 0.27 21.39
C PRO A 144 -24.16 1.33 20.42
N ARG A 145 -23.42 1.61 19.33
CA ARG A 145 -23.75 2.67 18.38
C ARG A 145 -24.70 2.18 17.28
N ALA A 146 -25.44 3.11 16.70
CA ALA A 146 -26.30 2.81 15.55
C ALA A 146 -25.46 2.27 14.38
N GLY A 147 -25.75 1.04 13.93
CA GLY A 147 -24.96 0.34 12.92
C GLY A 147 -23.96 -0.68 13.46
N GLY A 148 -23.62 -0.65 14.74
CA GLY A 148 -22.80 -1.64 15.43
C GLY A 148 -21.51 -1.98 14.68
N LEU A 149 -21.27 -3.26 14.42
CA LEU A 149 -20.06 -3.76 13.76
C LEU A 149 -20.02 -3.55 12.22
N THR A 150 -21.11 -3.04 11.60
CA THR A 150 -21.19 -2.94 10.13
C THR A 150 -20.08 -2.04 9.56
N GLY A 151 -19.83 -0.88 10.15
CA GLY A 151 -18.76 0.01 9.73
C GLY A 151 -17.36 -0.61 9.84
N PRO A 152 -16.96 -1.05 11.04
CA PRO A 152 -15.67 -1.76 11.24
C PRO A 152 -15.50 -2.98 10.33
N ALA A 153 -16.56 -3.79 10.13
CA ALA A 153 -16.50 -4.96 9.26
C ALA A 153 -16.26 -4.60 7.79
N LEU A 154 -16.88 -3.52 7.29
CA LEU A 154 -16.65 -3.02 5.94
C LEU A 154 -15.22 -2.51 5.76
N ILE A 155 -14.66 -1.84 6.77
CA ILE A 155 -13.26 -1.39 6.75
C ILE A 155 -12.31 -2.59 6.78
N ALA A 156 -12.56 -3.60 7.61
CA ALA A 156 -11.78 -4.84 7.61
C ALA A 156 -11.85 -5.58 6.27
N ALA A 157 -13.02 -5.62 5.63
CA ALA A 157 -13.18 -6.19 4.29
C ALA A 157 -12.42 -5.38 3.22
N ALA A 158 -12.36 -4.05 3.33
CA ALA A 158 -11.54 -3.21 2.48
C ALA A 158 -10.05 -3.54 2.65
N CYS A 159 -9.58 -3.68 3.89
CA CYS A 159 -8.22 -4.09 4.20
C CYS A 159 -7.86 -5.45 3.60
N LEU A 160 -8.77 -6.43 3.66
CA LEU A 160 -8.58 -7.73 3.02
C LEU A 160 -8.51 -7.61 1.49
N ALA A 161 -9.38 -6.78 0.87
CA ALA A 161 -9.35 -6.53 -0.56
C ALA A 161 -8.01 -5.91 -1.00
N TRP A 162 -7.47 -4.96 -0.23
CA TRP A 162 -6.16 -4.37 -0.49
C TRP A 162 -5.01 -5.33 -0.22
N ALA A 163 -5.09 -6.15 0.80
CA ALA A 163 -4.09 -7.19 1.04
C ALA A 163 -4.00 -8.19 -0.13
N LEU A 164 -5.13 -8.58 -0.71
CA LEU A 164 -5.17 -9.38 -1.93
C LEU A 164 -4.60 -8.61 -3.13
N ASP A 165 -4.99 -7.35 -3.32
CA ASP A 165 -4.46 -6.47 -4.36
C ASP A 165 -2.92 -6.33 -4.28
N ASN A 166 -2.37 -6.08 -3.08
CA ASN A 166 -0.93 -5.96 -2.88
C ASN A 166 -0.17 -7.20 -3.36
N ASN A 167 -0.72 -8.39 -3.07
CA ASN A 167 -0.14 -9.65 -3.53
C ASN A 167 -0.27 -9.87 -5.05
N LEU A 168 -1.37 -9.42 -5.66
CA LEU A 168 -1.56 -9.47 -7.12
C LEU A 168 -0.67 -8.44 -7.83
N THR A 169 -0.63 -7.21 -7.32
CA THR A 169 0.18 -6.12 -7.85
C THR A 169 1.67 -6.45 -7.81
N ARG A 170 2.14 -7.21 -6.80
CA ARG A 170 3.52 -7.73 -6.72
C ARG A 170 3.92 -8.50 -7.99
N ARG A 171 2.98 -9.20 -8.66
CA ARG A 171 3.26 -9.93 -9.90
C ARG A 171 3.52 -9.03 -11.10
N VAL A 172 2.91 -7.85 -11.12
CA VAL A 172 3.03 -6.86 -12.21
C VAL A 172 3.99 -5.70 -11.86
N ALA A 173 4.61 -5.75 -10.69
CA ALA A 173 5.48 -4.68 -10.16
C ALA A 173 6.77 -4.44 -10.98
N GLY A 174 7.13 -5.33 -11.93
CA GLY A 174 8.17 -5.08 -12.91
C GLY A 174 7.85 -3.97 -13.90
N GLY A 175 6.58 -3.59 -14.05
CA GLY A 175 6.11 -2.50 -14.90
C GLY A 175 6.33 -1.11 -14.29
N ASP A 176 6.10 -0.05 -15.09
CA ASP A 176 6.16 1.33 -14.59
C ASP A 176 5.01 1.58 -13.60
N ALA A 177 5.36 1.82 -12.35
CA ALA A 177 4.41 2.00 -11.25
C ALA A 177 3.44 3.17 -11.46
N VAL A 178 3.89 4.24 -12.13
CA VAL A 178 3.03 5.38 -12.44
C VAL A 178 1.97 4.98 -13.45
N THR A 179 2.32 4.18 -14.45
CA THR A 179 1.38 3.65 -15.44
C THR A 179 0.37 2.71 -14.80
N ILE A 180 0.81 1.81 -13.91
CA ILE A 180 -0.08 0.90 -13.17
C ILE A 180 -1.05 1.69 -12.28
N ALA A 181 -0.55 2.64 -11.51
CA ALA A 181 -1.38 3.49 -10.64
C ALA A 181 -2.37 4.35 -11.45
N CYS A 182 -1.94 4.91 -12.58
CA CYS A 182 -2.80 5.66 -13.49
C CYS A 182 -3.94 4.79 -14.04
N ALA A 183 -3.62 3.60 -14.54
CA ALA A 183 -4.61 2.65 -15.05
C ALA A 183 -5.61 2.22 -13.97
N LYS A 184 -5.11 1.88 -12.76
CA LYS A 184 -5.97 1.58 -11.60
C LYS A 184 -6.87 2.77 -11.27
N GLY A 185 -6.33 3.98 -11.21
CA GLY A 185 -7.09 5.19 -10.91
C GLY A 185 -8.20 5.47 -11.90
N LEU A 186 -7.92 5.41 -13.20
CA LEU A 186 -8.91 5.69 -14.24
C LEU A 186 -9.99 4.62 -14.32
N VAL A 187 -9.60 3.35 -14.36
CA VAL A 187 -10.55 2.24 -14.52
C VAL A 187 -11.40 2.06 -13.26
N ALA A 188 -10.78 2.01 -12.09
CA ALA A 188 -11.51 1.83 -10.85
C ALA A 188 -12.35 3.07 -10.47
N GLY A 189 -11.80 4.25 -10.70
CA GLY A 189 -12.53 5.50 -10.46
C GLY A 189 -13.73 5.63 -11.38
N GLY A 190 -13.58 5.35 -12.67
CA GLY A 190 -14.68 5.31 -13.63
C GLY A 190 -15.74 4.29 -13.27
N ALA A 191 -15.35 3.08 -12.89
CA ALA A 191 -16.27 2.01 -12.50
C ALA A 191 -17.08 2.36 -11.24
N ASN A 192 -16.41 2.82 -10.17
CA ASN A 192 -17.10 3.21 -8.93
C ASN A 192 -18.04 4.40 -9.14
N LEU A 193 -17.61 5.41 -9.92
CA LEU A 193 -18.44 6.55 -10.23
C LEU A 193 -19.66 6.14 -11.06
N ALA A 194 -19.45 5.36 -12.13
CA ALA A 194 -20.54 4.85 -12.96
C ALA A 194 -21.55 4.02 -12.15
N LEU A 195 -21.06 3.15 -11.27
CA LEU A 195 -21.90 2.35 -10.39
C LEU A 195 -22.70 3.22 -9.41
N GLY A 196 -22.08 4.25 -8.81
CA GLY A 196 -22.78 5.18 -7.93
C GLY A 196 -23.89 5.95 -8.65
N LEU A 197 -23.59 6.47 -9.85
CA LEU A 197 -24.58 7.17 -10.68
C LEU A 197 -25.71 6.24 -11.16
N TYR A 198 -25.38 5.00 -11.54
CA TYR A 198 -26.38 3.99 -11.89
C TYR A 198 -27.33 3.67 -10.74
N GLN A 199 -26.86 3.71 -9.50
CA GLN A 199 -27.68 3.55 -8.30
C GLN A 199 -28.54 4.80 -7.97
N GLY A 200 -28.49 5.82 -8.82
CA GLY A 200 -29.27 7.05 -8.64
C GLY A 200 -28.60 8.11 -7.75
N ALA A 201 -27.32 7.93 -7.39
CA ALA A 201 -26.62 8.94 -6.62
C ALA A 201 -26.34 10.19 -7.47
N ALA A 202 -26.49 11.37 -6.87
CA ALA A 202 -26.13 12.63 -7.52
C ALA A 202 -24.63 12.91 -7.40
N LEU A 203 -24.08 13.65 -8.37
CA LEU A 203 -22.76 14.24 -8.24
C LEU A 203 -22.79 15.37 -7.20
N PRO A 204 -21.80 15.44 -6.31
CA PRO A 204 -21.69 16.57 -5.39
C PRO A 204 -21.31 17.87 -6.15
N GLY A 205 -21.42 19.00 -5.48
CA GLY A 205 -21.06 20.30 -6.06
C GLY A 205 -19.62 20.36 -6.56
N ALA A 206 -19.32 21.27 -7.49
CA ALA A 206 -18.03 21.37 -8.15
C ALA A 206 -16.85 21.52 -7.16
N SER A 207 -17.04 22.22 -6.05
CA SER A 207 -16.00 22.35 -5.00
C SER A 207 -15.68 21.02 -4.34
N ALA A 208 -16.68 20.19 -4.05
CA ALA A 208 -16.50 18.85 -3.47
C ALA A 208 -15.83 17.91 -4.49
N VAL A 209 -16.20 17.98 -5.78
CA VAL A 209 -15.52 17.25 -6.86
C VAL A 209 -14.05 17.63 -6.95
N ALA A 210 -13.73 18.93 -6.96
CA ALA A 210 -12.36 19.40 -6.99
C ALA A 210 -11.57 18.98 -5.74
N PHE A 211 -12.18 19.05 -4.56
CA PHE A 211 -11.58 18.62 -3.31
C PHE A 211 -11.33 17.10 -3.32
N ALA A 212 -12.30 16.28 -3.74
CA ALA A 212 -12.14 14.84 -3.89
C ALA A 212 -11.02 14.51 -4.90
N GLY A 213 -10.95 15.21 -6.02
CA GLY A 213 -9.89 15.08 -7.02
C GLY A 213 -8.51 15.37 -6.42
N ALA A 214 -8.38 16.46 -5.65
CA ALA A 214 -7.13 16.81 -4.98
C ALA A 214 -6.75 15.76 -3.92
N VAL A 215 -7.67 15.36 -3.04
CA VAL A 215 -7.42 14.29 -2.06
C VAL A 215 -7.01 12.98 -2.75
N GLY A 216 -7.66 12.64 -3.86
CA GLY A 216 -7.31 11.47 -4.68
C GLY A 216 -5.91 11.57 -5.26
N LEU A 217 -5.56 12.70 -5.87
CA LEU A 217 -4.23 12.91 -6.46
C LEU A 217 -3.12 12.81 -5.40
N PHE A 218 -3.27 13.47 -4.26
CA PHE A 218 -2.24 13.47 -3.21
C PHE A 218 -2.24 12.15 -2.42
N GLY A 219 -3.41 11.69 -1.95
CA GLY A 219 -3.54 10.53 -1.07
C GLY A 219 -3.37 9.19 -1.76
N TYR A 220 -3.82 9.06 -3.01
CA TYR A 220 -3.77 7.80 -3.76
C TYR A 220 -2.81 7.85 -4.94
N GLY A 221 -2.59 9.03 -5.56
CA GLY A 221 -1.68 9.19 -6.70
C GLY A 221 -0.24 9.43 -6.26
N ILE A 222 0.06 10.63 -5.74
CA ILE A 222 1.43 11.04 -5.37
C ILE A 222 1.96 10.16 -4.24
N SER A 223 1.13 9.83 -3.25
CA SER A 223 1.51 8.91 -2.17
C SER A 223 2.04 7.59 -2.74
N LEU A 224 1.34 6.97 -3.68
CA LEU A 224 1.77 5.71 -4.30
C LEU A 224 3.08 5.87 -5.09
N VAL A 225 3.26 6.97 -5.82
CA VAL A 225 4.52 7.26 -6.52
C VAL A 225 5.68 7.38 -5.54
N LEU A 226 5.52 8.13 -4.45
CA LEU A 226 6.53 8.27 -3.40
C LEU A 226 6.85 6.92 -2.72
N PHE A 227 5.82 6.11 -2.48
CA PHE A 227 5.97 4.76 -1.95
C PHE A 227 6.85 3.89 -2.84
N VAL A 228 6.58 3.89 -4.14
CA VAL A 228 7.35 3.10 -5.11
C VAL A 228 8.79 3.62 -5.24
N VAL A 229 9.00 4.93 -5.23
CA VAL A 229 10.35 5.51 -5.21
C VAL A 229 11.11 5.09 -3.95
N ALA A 230 10.45 5.12 -2.78
CA ALA A 230 11.05 4.64 -1.54
C ALA A 230 11.38 3.13 -1.61
N LEU A 231 10.48 2.32 -2.19
CA LEU A 231 10.66 0.88 -2.41
C LEU A 231 11.94 0.55 -3.18
N ARG A 232 12.25 1.31 -4.23
CA ARG A 232 13.47 1.12 -5.05
C ARG A 232 14.76 1.34 -4.26
N HIS A 233 14.73 2.23 -3.27
CA HIS A 233 15.94 2.62 -2.51
C HIS A 233 16.08 1.95 -1.14
N LEU A 234 14.97 1.58 -0.50
CA LEU A 234 14.96 1.00 0.85
C LEU A 234 14.64 -0.50 0.86
N GLY A 235 14.09 -1.01 -0.25
CA GLY A 235 13.51 -2.35 -0.31
C GLY A 235 12.12 -2.43 0.34
N THR A 236 11.44 -3.56 0.11
CA THR A 236 10.03 -3.75 0.45
C THR A 236 9.77 -3.65 1.95
N ALA A 237 10.60 -4.32 2.75
CA ALA A 237 10.39 -4.39 4.19
C ALA A 237 10.53 -3.03 4.90
N ARG A 238 11.60 -2.28 4.61
CA ARG A 238 11.82 -0.96 5.23
C ARG A 238 10.75 0.04 4.78
N THR A 239 10.38 0.03 3.51
CA THR A 239 9.33 0.93 3.01
C THR A 239 7.99 0.60 3.63
N GLY A 240 7.61 -0.68 3.69
CA GLY A 240 6.40 -1.13 4.38
C GLY A 240 6.38 -0.76 5.85
N ALA A 241 7.53 -0.90 6.54
CA ALA A 241 7.69 -0.50 7.93
C ALA A 241 7.42 1.00 8.14
N TYR A 242 8.02 1.86 7.32
CA TYR A 242 7.74 3.31 7.41
C TYR A 242 6.30 3.65 7.01
N PHE A 243 5.74 2.95 6.03
CA PHE A 243 4.38 3.18 5.58
C PHE A 243 3.31 2.74 6.59
N SER A 244 3.61 1.76 7.45
CA SER A 244 2.70 1.28 8.49
C SER A 244 2.34 2.32 9.56
N VAL A 245 2.98 3.50 9.55
CA VAL A 245 2.58 4.63 10.38
C VAL A 245 1.42 5.45 9.78
N ALA A 246 1.03 5.21 8.52
CA ALA A 246 -0.03 5.95 7.84
C ALA A 246 -1.37 5.98 8.61
N PRO A 247 -1.88 4.86 9.17
CA PRO A 247 -3.10 4.88 9.96
C PRO A 247 -3.06 5.81 11.17
N PHE A 248 -1.90 5.98 11.78
CA PHE A 248 -1.73 6.88 12.94
C PHE A 248 -1.77 8.35 12.50
N PHE A 249 -1.17 8.70 11.35
CA PHE A 249 -1.34 10.03 10.77
C PHE A 249 -2.81 10.34 10.50
N GLY A 250 -3.53 9.37 9.92
CA GLY A 250 -4.97 9.50 9.67
C GLY A 250 -5.76 9.70 10.96
N ALA A 251 -5.48 8.90 11.99
CA ALA A 251 -6.15 8.99 13.27
C ALA A 251 -5.92 10.36 13.94
N VAL A 252 -4.66 10.82 14.01
CA VAL A 252 -4.34 12.13 14.59
C VAL A 252 -5.04 13.25 13.80
N LEU A 253 -4.99 13.20 12.48
CA LEU A 253 -5.63 14.22 11.65
C LEU A 253 -7.16 14.19 11.78
N ALA A 254 -7.78 13.00 11.94
CA ALA A 254 -9.21 12.88 12.20
C ALA A 254 -9.61 13.56 13.52
N LEU A 255 -8.86 13.32 14.60
CA LEU A 255 -9.10 13.99 15.88
C LEU A 255 -9.02 15.51 15.79
N LEU A 256 -8.08 16.02 14.97
CA LEU A 256 -7.89 17.46 14.80
C LEU A 256 -8.93 18.12 13.91
N LEU A 257 -9.35 17.45 12.82
CA LEU A 257 -10.24 18.03 11.81
C LEU A 257 -11.72 17.78 12.07
N LEU A 258 -12.06 16.61 12.64
CA LEU A 258 -13.46 16.18 12.78
C LEU A 258 -14.01 16.45 14.17
N ASN A 259 -13.24 17.03 15.09
CA ASN A 259 -13.60 17.28 16.48
C ASN A 259 -14.14 15.99 17.17
N GLU A 260 -13.59 14.84 16.80
CA GLU A 260 -13.97 13.56 17.41
C GLU A 260 -13.43 13.47 18.84
N SER A 261 -14.25 12.97 19.78
CA SER A 261 -13.85 12.75 21.16
C SER A 261 -13.47 11.30 21.37
N PRO A 262 -12.16 10.98 21.40
CA PRO A 262 -11.70 9.60 21.46
C PRO A 262 -12.06 8.95 22.80
N SER A 263 -12.63 7.74 22.75
CA SER A 263 -12.92 6.92 23.91
C SER A 263 -11.66 6.33 24.53
N ALA A 264 -11.74 5.82 25.77
CA ALA A 264 -10.64 5.05 26.36
C ALA A 264 -10.27 3.83 25.50
N ALA A 265 -11.25 3.19 24.88
CA ALA A 265 -11.03 2.06 23.95
C ALA A 265 -10.17 2.47 22.73
N PHE A 266 -10.36 3.68 22.19
CA PHE A 266 -9.53 4.20 21.12
C PHE A 266 -8.05 4.28 21.50
N TRP A 267 -7.74 4.80 22.68
CA TRP A 267 -6.36 4.92 23.15
C TRP A 267 -5.72 3.56 23.43
N ILE A 268 -6.47 2.64 24.03
CA ILE A 268 -6.02 1.26 24.27
C ILE A 268 -5.73 0.57 22.94
N ALA A 269 -6.64 0.66 21.97
CA ALA A 269 -6.47 0.07 20.66
C ALA A 269 -5.29 0.70 19.91
N GLY A 270 -5.17 2.02 19.93
CA GLY A 270 -4.04 2.74 19.35
C GLY A 270 -2.70 2.29 19.91
N ALA A 271 -2.59 2.11 21.24
CA ALA A 271 -1.39 1.61 21.89
C ALA A 271 -1.07 0.15 21.48
N LEU A 272 -2.09 -0.73 21.45
CA LEU A 272 -1.92 -2.12 21.00
C LEU A 272 -1.46 -2.19 19.54
N MET A 273 -2.07 -1.40 18.67
CA MET A 273 -1.71 -1.36 17.24
C MET A 273 -0.32 -0.76 17.04
N ALA A 274 0.04 0.31 17.78
CA ALA A 274 1.38 0.88 17.72
C ALA A 274 2.44 -0.12 18.20
N ALA A 275 2.18 -0.87 19.28
CA ALA A 275 3.06 -1.94 19.74
C ALA A 275 3.18 -3.05 18.68
N GLY A 276 2.07 -3.42 18.03
CA GLY A 276 2.06 -4.41 16.97
C GLY A 276 2.86 -3.98 15.74
N VAL A 277 2.68 -2.74 15.27
CA VAL A 277 3.46 -2.16 14.19
C VAL A 277 4.94 -2.08 14.57
N TRP A 278 5.26 -1.68 15.79
CA TRP A 278 6.64 -1.65 16.27
C TRP A 278 7.31 -3.02 16.26
N LEU A 279 6.59 -4.08 16.65
CA LEU A 279 7.08 -5.46 16.60
C LEU A 279 7.37 -5.89 15.15
N HIS A 280 6.52 -5.53 14.19
CA HIS A 280 6.74 -5.80 12.76
C HIS A 280 7.96 -5.04 12.23
N VAL A 281 8.10 -3.74 12.56
CA VAL A 281 9.18 -2.87 12.06
C VAL A 281 10.55 -3.29 12.63
N THR A 282 10.58 -3.82 13.85
CA THR A 282 11.82 -4.20 14.55
C THR A 282 12.21 -5.66 14.34
N GLU A 283 11.51 -6.39 13.48
CA GLU A 283 11.93 -7.73 13.07
C GLU A 283 13.33 -7.67 12.43
N ARG A 284 14.24 -8.51 12.90
CA ARG A 284 15.56 -8.72 12.30
C ARG A 284 15.64 -10.17 11.88
N HIS A 285 15.72 -10.39 10.59
CA HIS A 285 15.88 -11.72 10.03
C HIS A 285 17.32 -11.87 9.53
N GLU A 286 18.09 -12.66 10.25
CA GLU A 286 19.48 -13.00 9.88
C GLU A 286 19.61 -14.52 9.83
N HIS A 287 19.89 -15.09 8.67
CA HIS A 287 20.26 -16.49 8.54
C HIS A 287 21.27 -16.66 7.40
N GLN A 288 22.00 -17.78 7.47
CA GLN A 288 22.87 -18.19 6.36
C GLN A 288 22.01 -18.74 5.24
N HIS A 289 22.21 -18.23 4.04
CA HIS A 289 21.58 -18.76 2.84
C HIS A 289 22.61 -19.04 1.76
N PHE A 290 22.24 -19.97 0.90
CA PHE A 290 23.05 -20.40 -0.22
C PHE A 290 22.39 -19.91 -1.51
N HIS A 291 23.12 -19.11 -2.27
CA HIS A 291 22.71 -18.76 -3.63
C HIS A 291 23.28 -19.78 -4.59
N GLU A 292 22.39 -20.41 -5.35
CA GLU A 292 22.81 -21.26 -6.47
C GLU A 292 23.40 -20.39 -7.59
N ARG A 293 24.27 -21.00 -8.40
CA ARG A 293 24.79 -20.34 -9.58
C ARG A 293 23.65 -20.01 -10.52
N MET A 294 23.45 -18.73 -10.81
CA MET A 294 22.37 -18.24 -11.66
C MET A 294 22.92 -17.28 -12.72
N ALA A 295 22.46 -17.44 -13.95
CA ALA A 295 22.72 -16.50 -15.04
C ALA A 295 21.43 -15.79 -15.40
N HIS A 296 21.42 -14.47 -15.36
CA HIS A 296 20.26 -13.66 -15.76
C HIS A 296 20.68 -12.26 -16.19
N THR A 297 19.73 -11.55 -16.82
CA THR A 297 19.93 -10.18 -17.28
C THR A 297 18.99 -9.27 -16.50
N HIS A 298 19.52 -8.29 -15.78
CA HIS A 298 18.74 -7.23 -15.15
C HIS A 298 19.57 -5.95 -15.01
N GLU A 299 18.90 -4.85 -14.73
CA GLU A 299 19.56 -3.58 -14.45
C GLU A 299 20.09 -3.57 -13.01
N HIS A 300 21.37 -3.31 -12.81
CA HIS A 300 22.03 -3.32 -11.51
C HIS A 300 23.15 -2.28 -11.41
N VAL A 301 23.58 -2.04 -10.18
CA VAL A 301 24.80 -1.32 -9.80
C VAL A 301 25.76 -2.29 -9.13
N HIS A 302 27.05 -2.01 -9.14
CA HIS A 302 28.03 -2.85 -8.44
C HIS A 302 27.86 -2.74 -6.93
N ASP A 303 27.44 -3.82 -6.32
CA ASP A 303 27.36 -4.02 -4.86
C ASP A 303 28.08 -5.30 -4.44
N GLU A 304 27.94 -5.72 -3.19
CA GLU A 304 28.60 -6.95 -2.69
C GLU A 304 28.11 -8.23 -3.40
N HIS A 305 26.91 -8.19 -4.03
CA HIS A 305 26.31 -9.32 -4.74
C HIS A 305 26.52 -9.27 -6.26
N HIS A 306 26.87 -8.12 -6.81
CA HIS A 306 27.00 -7.86 -8.24
C HIS A 306 28.42 -7.42 -8.63
N ARG A 307 29.44 -8.00 -8.01
CA ARG A 307 30.86 -7.82 -8.42
C ARG A 307 31.22 -8.82 -9.52
N HIS A 308 31.42 -8.33 -10.73
CA HIS A 308 31.86 -9.11 -11.88
C HIS A 308 32.71 -8.24 -12.80
N GLU A 309 33.52 -8.90 -13.62
CA GLU A 309 34.33 -8.22 -14.63
C GLU A 309 33.47 -7.90 -15.86
N HIS A 310 33.75 -6.77 -16.49
CA HIS A 310 33.10 -6.33 -17.71
C HIS A 310 33.96 -6.64 -18.93
N ALA A 311 33.31 -6.76 -20.09
CA ALA A 311 34.03 -6.85 -21.36
C ALA A 311 34.88 -5.58 -21.60
N PRO A 312 36.05 -5.70 -22.28
CA PRO A 312 36.84 -4.54 -22.64
C PRO A 312 36.03 -3.49 -23.42
N GLY A 313 35.98 -2.25 -22.91
CA GLY A 313 35.23 -1.14 -23.50
C GLY A 313 33.99 -0.66 -22.71
N TRP A 314 33.73 -1.20 -21.52
CA TRP A 314 32.71 -0.66 -20.64
C TRP A 314 33.08 0.77 -20.17
N ASP A 315 32.09 1.66 -20.24
CA ASP A 315 32.25 3.10 -20.01
C ASP A 315 32.15 3.53 -18.53
N GLY A 316 31.89 2.58 -17.63
CA GLY A 316 31.76 2.84 -16.18
C GLY A 316 30.44 3.44 -15.76
N HIS A 317 29.42 3.54 -16.65
CA HIS A 317 28.12 4.08 -16.28
C HIS A 317 27.28 3.08 -15.49
N GLU A 318 26.69 3.55 -14.37
CA GLU A 318 25.73 2.82 -13.53
C GLU A 318 24.43 3.61 -13.40
N PRO A 319 23.27 2.95 -13.34
CA PRO A 319 23.02 1.50 -13.48
C PRO A 319 23.18 1.01 -14.92
N HIS A 320 23.54 -0.27 -15.11
CA HIS A 320 23.68 -0.90 -16.41
C HIS A 320 23.02 -2.28 -16.43
N SER A 321 22.77 -2.84 -17.63
CA SER A 321 22.07 -4.11 -17.81
C SER A 321 22.84 -4.97 -18.82
N HIS A 322 23.24 -6.17 -18.39
CA HIS A 322 23.80 -7.21 -19.26
C HIS A 322 23.57 -8.59 -18.65
N GLU A 323 23.82 -9.63 -19.42
CA GLU A 323 23.84 -11.00 -18.89
C GLU A 323 25.10 -11.22 -18.05
N HIS A 324 24.94 -11.63 -16.80
CA HIS A 324 26.02 -11.97 -15.89
C HIS A 324 25.69 -13.22 -15.07
N GLN A 325 26.74 -13.88 -14.60
CA GLN A 325 26.65 -15.07 -13.79
C GLN A 325 27.04 -14.77 -12.35
N HIS A 326 26.17 -15.14 -11.43
CA HIS A 326 26.49 -15.16 -10.01
C HIS A 326 27.15 -16.49 -9.64
N ALA A 327 28.30 -16.42 -8.99
CA ALA A 327 28.91 -17.61 -8.40
C ALA A 327 28.07 -18.10 -7.21
N ALA A 328 28.07 -19.42 -6.99
CA ALA A 328 27.45 -19.95 -5.78
C ALA A 328 28.14 -19.37 -4.54
N MET A 329 27.37 -18.70 -3.69
CA MET A 329 27.90 -18.01 -2.51
C MET A 329 27.10 -18.35 -1.27
N ARG A 330 27.81 -18.58 -0.16
CA ARG A 330 27.21 -18.77 1.17
C ARG A 330 27.56 -17.56 2.02
N HIS A 331 26.54 -16.80 2.44
CA HIS A 331 26.74 -15.63 3.29
C HIS A 331 25.56 -15.44 4.24
N SER A 332 25.78 -14.61 5.25
CA SER A 332 24.74 -14.21 6.19
C SER A 332 24.68 -12.68 6.20
N HIS A 333 23.53 -12.13 5.92
CA HIS A 333 23.24 -10.71 6.11
C HIS A 333 21.79 -10.52 6.52
N PRO A 334 21.46 -9.42 7.21
CA PRO A 334 20.06 -9.07 7.44
C PRO A 334 19.36 -8.86 6.09
N HIS A 335 18.38 -9.69 5.80
CA HIS A 335 17.58 -9.54 4.59
C HIS A 335 16.11 -9.84 4.90
N TYR A 336 15.26 -9.39 3.98
CA TYR A 336 13.85 -9.69 3.99
C TYR A 336 13.50 -10.40 2.69
N PRO A 337 12.49 -11.29 2.67
CA PRO A 337 12.06 -11.97 1.46
C PRO A 337 11.70 -10.96 0.38
N ASP A 338 12.44 -10.96 -0.72
CA ASP A 338 12.18 -10.13 -1.88
C ASP A 338 11.97 -10.97 -3.15
N LEU A 339 11.84 -10.32 -4.32
CA LEU A 339 11.63 -11.01 -5.60
C LEU A 339 12.82 -11.88 -6.02
N HIS A 340 14.03 -11.60 -5.48
CA HIS A 340 15.28 -12.24 -5.85
C HIS A 340 15.76 -13.27 -4.81
N HIS A 341 15.24 -13.21 -3.58
CA HIS A 341 15.63 -14.08 -2.46
C HIS A 341 14.50 -15.05 -2.10
N ARG A 342 14.18 -15.98 -3.01
CA ARG A 342 13.28 -17.13 -2.75
C ARG A 342 14.10 -18.38 -2.53
N HIS A 343 14.18 -18.85 -1.31
CA HIS A 343 14.78 -20.14 -0.99
C HIS A 343 13.96 -20.86 0.09
N ALA A 344 13.92 -22.19 -0.01
CA ALA A 344 13.27 -23.03 1.00
C ALA A 344 14.16 -23.08 2.25
N HIS A 345 13.57 -22.85 3.42
CA HIS A 345 14.20 -23.10 4.70
C HIS A 345 14.00 -24.56 5.06
N HIS A 346 15.09 -25.33 5.18
CA HIS A 346 15.13 -26.69 5.70
C HIS A 346 15.53 -26.69 7.16
#